data_0de41ed39b7793293363e2ab4674afa3
#
_entry.id   0de41ed39b7793293363e2ab4674afa3
#
_cell.length_a   1.000
_cell.length_b   1.000
_cell.length_c   1.000
_cell.angle_alpha   90.00
_cell.angle_beta   90.00
_cell.angle_gamma   90.00
#
_symmetry.space_group_name_H-M   'P 1'
#
loop_
_entity.id
_entity.type
_entity.pdbx_description
1 polymer ?
#
loop_
_entity_poly.entity_id
_entity_poly.type
_entity_poly.pdbx_seq_one_letter_code
_entity_poly.pdbx_strand_id
1 'polypeptide(L)'
;MAAWLALDPCDEANGCMQVVAGSHRWSILCTTKADTTISFTDVTVPLPKGQKARPVLMEAGDVLFFGGSLVHGSFPNTTADRFRRALIGHYVSGDAEHVTAFLQPVIEMIDSSRCIENCARSFPRHTRSFRF
;
A
#
# COMPACT_ATOMS: atom_id res chain seq x y z
N MET A 1 2.90 6.71 4.49
CA MET A 1 2.43 7.15 3.15
C MET A 1 2.88 6.11 2.12
N ALA A 2 2.06 5.85 1.11
CA ALA A 2 2.44 5.01 -0.03
C ALA A 2 2.58 5.88 -1.30
N ALA A 3 3.55 5.54 -2.15
CA ALA A 3 3.66 5.99 -3.53
C ALA A 3 3.47 4.78 -4.43
N TRP A 4 2.46 4.81 -5.26
CA TRP A 4 2.08 3.73 -6.15
C TRP A 4 2.30 4.17 -7.60
N LEU A 5 3.40 3.71 -8.22
CA LEU A 5 3.78 4.02 -9.60
C LEU A 5 3.15 2.99 -10.53
N ALA A 6 2.34 3.44 -11.49
CA ALA A 6 1.82 2.60 -12.56
C ALA A 6 2.92 2.30 -13.58
N LEU A 7 3.20 1.02 -13.83
CA LEU A 7 4.14 0.58 -14.87
C LEU A 7 3.42 0.27 -16.20
N ASP A 8 2.11 0.03 -16.12
CA ASP A 8 1.22 -0.15 -17.26
C ASP A 8 0.04 0.80 -17.14
N PRO A 9 -0.65 1.15 -18.23
CA PRO A 9 -1.94 1.84 -18.15
C PRO A 9 -2.93 1.01 -17.31
N CYS A 10 -3.64 1.67 -16.40
CA CYS A 10 -4.53 1.04 -15.43
C CYS A 10 -5.96 1.49 -15.62
N ASP A 11 -6.86 0.54 -15.86
CA ASP A 11 -8.31 0.74 -15.92
C ASP A 11 -9.04 -0.37 -15.15
N GLU A 12 -10.37 -0.29 -15.09
CA GLU A 12 -11.18 -1.27 -14.36
C GLU A 12 -11.02 -2.69 -14.89
N ALA A 13 -10.82 -2.85 -16.20
CA ALA A 13 -10.74 -4.16 -16.84
C ALA A 13 -9.45 -4.90 -16.46
N ASN A 14 -8.31 -4.20 -16.38
CA ASN A 14 -7.03 -4.81 -16.00
C ASN A 14 -6.70 -4.68 -14.51
N GLY A 15 -7.66 -4.23 -13.68
CA GLY A 15 -7.56 -4.27 -12.23
C GLY A 15 -6.89 -3.04 -11.61
N CYS A 16 -7.25 -1.83 -12.05
CA CYS A 16 -6.76 -0.60 -11.45
C CYS A 16 -7.09 -0.50 -9.96
N MET A 17 -6.42 0.39 -9.28
CA MET A 17 -6.78 0.73 -7.92
C MET A 17 -8.18 1.36 -7.85
N GLN A 18 -8.85 1.15 -6.73
CA GLN A 18 -10.06 1.84 -6.35
C GLN A 18 -9.91 2.48 -4.98
N VAL A 19 -10.46 3.66 -4.79
CA VAL A 19 -10.36 4.42 -3.56
C VAL A 19 -11.71 4.96 -3.13
N VAL A 20 -11.91 5.10 -1.83
CA VAL A 20 -13.06 5.83 -1.29
C VAL A 20 -12.61 7.26 -1.01
N ALA A 21 -13.03 8.19 -1.86
CA ALA A 21 -12.62 9.59 -1.76
C ALA A 21 -13.04 10.19 -0.40
N GLY A 22 -12.08 10.85 0.28
CA GLY A 22 -12.30 11.46 1.57
C GLY A 22 -12.18 10.51 2.78
N SER A 23 -12.08 9.20 2.58
CA SER A 23 -12.01 8.22 3.67
C SER A 23 -10.79 8.37 4.58
N HIS A 24 -9.72 9.01 4.11
CA HIS A 24 -8.55 9.33 4.92
C HIS A 24 -8.84 10.23 6.13
N ARG A 25 -10.02 10.88 6.15
CA ARG A 25 -10.49 11.73 7.25
C ARG A 25 -11.42 11.00 8.22
N TRP A 26 -11.75 9.75 7.94
CA TRP A 26 -12.61 8.98 8.81
C TRP A 26 -11.84 8.44 10.02
N SER A 27 -12.57 8.10 11.08
CA SER A 27 -12.02 7.27 12.14
C SER A 27 -11.58 5.92 11.57
N ILE A 28 -10.63 5.27 12.22
CA ILE A 28 -10.19 3.92 11.83
C ILE A 28 -11.41 2.99 11.85
N LEU A 29 -11.66 2.35 10.73
CA LEU A 29 -12.76 1.40 10.57
C LEU A 29 -12.32 0.01 11.04
N CYS A 30 -13.24 -0.71 11.68
CA CYS A 30 -12.99 -2.10 12.04
C CYS A 30 -12.96 -2.97 10.77
N THR A 31 -11.97 -3.84 10.70
CA THR A 31 -11.86 -4.82 9.62
C THR A 31 -12.81 -5.99 9.86
N THR A 32 -13.25 -6.62 8.78
CA THR A 32 -13.99 -7.88 8.77
C THR A 32 -13.29 -8.89 7.89
N LYS A 33 -13.68 -10.16 7.98
CA LYS A 33 -13.13 -11.21 7.13
C LYS A 33 -13.48 -10.96 5.67
N ALA A 34 -12.49 -11.00 4.80
CA ALA A 34 -12.66 -10.92 3.35
C ALA A 34 -12.90 -12.30 2.73
N ASP A 35 -13.50 -12.30 1.55
CA ASP A 35 -13.55 -13.47 0.70
C ASP A 35 -12.22 -13.62 -0.02
N THR A 36 -11.39 -14.57 0.41
CA THR A 36 -10.06 -14.81 -0.15
C THR A 36 -10.09 -15.45 -1.54
N THR A 37 -11.25 -15.81 -2.07
CA THR A 37 -11.38 -16.25 -3.48
C THR A 37 -11.26 -15.09 -4.46
N ILE A 38 -11.52 -13.87 -4.00
CA ILE A 38 -11.50 -12.64 -4.81
C ILE A 38 -10.59 -11.55 -4.23
N SER A 39 -10.13 -11.69 -2.99
CA SER A 39 -9.27 -10.74 -2.30
C SER A 39 -7.89 -11.34 -2.05
N PHE A 40 -6.86 -10.54 -2.29
CA PHE A 40 -5.49 -10.90 -1.95
C PHE A 40 -5.26 -10.98 -0.42
N THR A 41 -6.05 -10.24 0.36
CA THR A 41 -5.97 -10.23 1.82
C THR A 41 -7.16 -10.95 2.44
N ASP A 42 -7.00 -11.47 3.63
CA ASP A 42 -8.05 -12.13 4.42
C ASP A 42 -8.94 -11.15 5.19
N VAL A 43 -8.65 -9.85 5.09
CA VAL A 43 -9.41 -8.78 5.75
C VAL A 43 -9.92 -7.76 4.75
N THR A 44 -11.09 -7.21 5.04
CA THR A 44 -11.70 -6.11 4.29
C THR A 44 -12.31 -5.09 5.25
N VAL A 45 -12.66 -3.93 4.71
CA VAL A 45 -13.32 -2.86 5.45
C VAL A 45 -14.74 -2.67 4.91
N PRO A 46 -15.78 -2.91 5.70
CA PRO A 46 -17.15 -2.64 5.27
C PRO A 46 -17.33 -1.13 5.11
N LEU A 47 -17.82 -0.72 3.94
CA LEU A 47 -18.03 0.70 3.67
C LEU A 47 -19.29 1.21 4.37
N PRO A 48 -19.25 2.40 4.97
CA PRO A 48 -20.45 3.06 5.48
C PRO A 48 -21.52 3.23 4.40
N LYS A 49 -22.79 3.25 4.82
CA LYS A 49 -23.93 3.38 3.89
C LYS A 49 -23.78 4.62 2.99
N GLY A 50 -23.96 4.41 1.70
CA GLY A 50 -23.86 5.49 0.69
C GLY A 50 -22.46 5.78 0.20
N GLN A 51 -21.42 5.19 0.80
CA GLN A 51 -20.05 5.32 0.32
C GLN A 51 -19.76 4.31 -0.79
N LYS A 52 -19.01 4.74 -1.79
CA LYS A 52 -18.60 3.90 -2.92
C LYS A 52 -17.13 4.12 -3.23
N ALA A 53 -16.44 3.04 -3.51
CA ALA A 53 -15.13 3.13 -4.11
C ALA A 53 -15.24 3.59 -5.58
N ARG A 54 -14.22 4.32 -6.03
CA ARG A 54 -14.10 4.82 -7.41
C ARG A 54 -12.80 4.32 -8.01
N PRO A 55 -12.79 3.97 -9.30
CA PRO A 55 -11.57 3.59 -9.99
C PRO A 55 -10.59 4.76 -10.04
N VAL A 56 -9.30 4.44 -9.97
CA VAL A 56 -8.19 5.35 -10.23
C VAL A 56 -7.58 4.93 -11.56
N LEU A 57 -8.00 5.61 -12.62
CA LEU A 57 -7.46 5.40 -13.96
C LEU A 57 -6.10 6.09 -14.04
N MET A 58 -5.10 5.41 -14.57
CA MET A 58 -3.72 5.91 -14.63
C MET A 58 -3.06 5.49 -15.93
N GLU A 59 -2.23 6.37 -16.45
CA GLU A 59 -1.31 6.04 -17.54
C GLU A 59 0.00 5.46 -16.95
N ALA A 60 0.77 4.77 -17.80
CA ALA A 60 2.10 4.30 -17.39
C ALA A 60 2.99 5.50 -17.03
N GLY A 61 3.60 5.47 -15.87
CA GLY A 61 4.41 6.56 -15.32
C GLY A 61 3.67 7.45 -14.30
N ASP A 62 2.35 7.36 -14.22
CA ASP A 62 1.60 8.09 -13.18
C ASP A 62 1.90 7.55 -11.78
N VAL A 63 1.88 8.44 -10.80
CA VAL A 63 2.10 8.08 -9.39
C VAL A 63 0.92 8.54 -8.52
N LEU A 64 0.32 7.60 -7.82
CA LEU A 64 -0.68 7.87 -6.80
C LEU A 64 -0.04 7.90 -5.42
N PHE A 65 -0.14 9.04 -4.72
CA PHE A 65 0.29 9.16 -3.33
C PHE A 65 -0.91 9.09 -2.39
N PHE A 66 -0.82 8.27 -1.34
CA PHE A 66 -1.89 8.18 -0.35
C PHE A 66 -1.38 7.79 1.04
N GLY A 67 -2.13 8.21 2.06
CA GLY A 67 -1.87 7.84 3.46
C GLY A 67 -2.48 6.50 3.85
N GLY A 68 -2.01 5.93 4.95
CA GLY A 68 -2.48 4.63 5.46
C GLY A 68 -3.95 4.57 5.84
N SER A 69 -4.59 5.74 6.09
CA SER A 69 -6.02 5.83 6.44
C SER A 69 -6.94 5.85 5.22
N LEU A 70 -6.41 5.94 3.99
CA LEU A 70 -7.25 5.89 2.80
C LEU A 70 -7.80 4.48 2.60
N VAL A 71 -9.12 4.34 2.55
CA VAL A 71 -9.75 3.07 2.19
C VAL A 71 -9.55 2.85 0.69
N HIS A 72 -8.85 1.79 0.36
CA HIS A 72 -8.47 1.46 -1.01
C HIS A 72 -8.45 -0.05 -1.24
N GLY A 73 -8.42 -0.43 -2.48
CA GLY A 73 -8.31 -1.80 -2.94
C GLY A 73 -7.95 -1.82 -4.42
N SER A 74 -8.16 -2.96 -5.07
CA SER A 74 -7.99 -3.09 -6.52
C SER A 74 -9.19 -3.82 -7.10
N PHE A 75 -9.53 -3.52 -8.35
CA PHE A 75 -10.41 -4.38 -9.13
C PHE A 75 -9.67 -5.68 -9.50
N PRO A 76 -10.39 -6.78 -9.75
CA PRO A 76 -9.79 -7.96 -10.35
C PRO A 76 -9.35 -7.64 -11.79
N ASN A 77 -8.25 -8.26 -12.23
CA ASN A 77 -7.90 -8.24 -13.66
C ASN A 77 -8.76 -9.28 -14.39
N THR A 78 -9.63 -8.82 -15.27
CA THR A 78 -10.51 -9.66 -16.08
C THR A 78 -10.04 -9.80 -17.53
N THR A 79 -8.89 -9.19 -17.88
CA THR A 79 -8.30 -9.29 -19.22
C THR A 79 -7.43 -10.54 -19.35
N ALA A 80 -7.33 -11.08 -20.55
CA ALA A 80 -6.52 -12.26 -20.83
C ALA A 80 -5.04 -11.94 -21.09
N ASP A 81 -4.74 -10.71 -21.49
CA ASP A 81 -3.46 -10.32 -22.09
C ASP A 81 -2.86 -9.02 -21.57
N ARG A 82 -3.53 -8.35 -20.62
CA ARG A 82 -3.05 -7.08 -20.05
C ARG A 82 -2.59 -7.26 -18.61
N PHE A 83 -1.45 -6.67 -18.29
CA PHE A 83 -0.94 -6.58 -16.94
C PHE A 83 -1.34 -5.25 -16.28
N ARG A 84 -1.33 -5.23 -14.97
CA ARG A 84 -1.41 -4.04 -14.14
C ARG A 84 -0.25 -4.08 -13.14
N ARG A 85 0.96 -3.94 -13.65
CA ARG A 85 2.18 -3.91 -12.84
C ARG A 85 2.33 -2.55 -12.17
N ALA A 86 2.85 -2.56 -10.98
CA ALA A 86 3.13 -1.35 -10.22
C ALA A 86 4.39 -1.52 -9.39
N LEU A 87 5.07 -0.40 -9.16
CA LEU A 87 6.11 -0.30 -8.14
C LEU A 87 5.54 0.49 -6.97
N ILE A 88 5.60 -0.08 -5.76
CA ILE A 88 5.02 0.53 -4.56
C ILE A 88 6.12 0.82 -3.56
N GLY A 89 6.26 2.10 -3.20
CA GLY A 89 7.10 2.55 -2.09
C GLY A 89 6.25 2.88 -0.88
N HIS A 90 6.60 2.34 0.29
CA HIS A 90 6.01 2.74 1.56
C HIS A 90 6.99 3.63 2.32
N TYR A 91 6.52 4.79 2.73
CA TYR A 91 7.30 5.79 3.45
C TYR A 91 6.72 5.98 4.85
N VAL A 92 7.59 6.01 5.82
CA VAL A 92 7.28 6.27 7.22
C VAL A 92 8.11 7.46 7.70
N SER A 93 7.59 8.22 8.65
CA SER A 93 8.35 9.32 9.26
C SER A 93 9.52 8.74 10.06
N GLY A 94 10.69 9.41 10.03
CA GLY A 94 11.88 8.98 10.76
C GLY A 94 11.74 9.02 12.29
N ASP A 95 10.72 9.72 12.80
CA ASP A 95 10.35 9.80 14.22
C ASP A 95 9.30 8.77 14.64
N ALA A 96 8.91 7.84 13.75
CA ALA A 96 7.95 6.80 14.07
C ALA A 96 8.53 5.83 15.12
N GLU A 97 7.84 5.68 16.24
CA GLU A 97 8.27 4.78 17.33
C GLU A 97 8.11 3.30 16.96
N HIS A 98 7.14 2.97 16.10
CA HIS A 98 6.83 1.60 15.70
C HIS A 98 6.55 1.48 14.22
N VAL A 99 7.14 0.47 13.59
CA VAL A 99 6.89 0.07 12.20
C VAL A 99 6.55 -1.41 12.15
N THR A 100 5.52 -1.77 11.41
CA THR A 100 5.10 -3.17 11.28
C THR A 100 6.19 -4.04 10.66
N ALA A 101 6.36 -5.25 11.19
CA ALA A 101 7.46 -6.15 10.82
C ALA A 101 7.50 -6.49 9.31
N PHE A 102 6.35 -6.56 8.63
CA PHE A 102 6.30 -6.89 7.22
C PHE A 102 6.77 -5.74 6.29
N LEU A 103 6.92 -4.52 6.83
CA LEU A 103 7.49 -3.37 6.09
C LEU A 103 9.01 -3.26 6.23
N GLN A 104 9.66 -4.28 6.73
CA GLN A 104 11.11 -4.29 6.93
C GLN A 104 11.84 -5.06 5.82
N PRO A 105 13.10 -4.69 5.50
CA PRO A 105 13.88 -3.62 6.11
C PRO A 105 13.42 -2.22 5.69
N VAL A 106 13.52 -1.26 6.61
CA VAL A 106 13.31 0.16 6.30
C VAL A 106 14.62 0.72 5.74
N ILE A 107 14.56 1.38 4.60
CA ILE A 107 15.71 2.04 3.96
C ILE A 107 15.57 3.54 4.21
N GLU A 108 16.57 4.15 4.78
CA GLU A 108 16.59 5.61 4.96
C GLU A 108 17.18 6.30 3.75
N MET A 109 16.50 7.34 3.29
CA MET A 109 16.84 8.03 2.05
C MET A 109 17.56 9.37 2.26
N ILE A 110 17.59 9.93 3.49
CA ILE A 110 18.03 11.32 3.71
C ILE A 110 19.19 11.48 4.70
N ASP A 111 19.30 10.66 5.73
CA ASP A 111 20.40 10.73 6.70
C ASP A 111 20.62 9.39 7.40
N SER A 112 21.62 8.67 6.97
CA SER A 112 21.96 7.34 7.47
C SER A 112 22.41 7.30 8.93
N SER A 113 22.69 8.44 9.57
CA SER A 113 23.25 8.48 10.92
C SER A 113 22.22 8.32 12.04
N ARG A 114 20.96 8.66 11.81
CA ARG A 114 19.89 8.64 12.84
C ARG A 114 19.06 7.37 12.88
N CYS A 115 18.85 6.69 11.76
CA CYS A 115 17.94 5.55 11.68
C CYS A 115 18.55 4.25 12.24
N ILE A 116 19.84 4.04 12.07
CA ILE A 116 20.52 2.79 12.48
C ILE A 116 20.46 2.59 13.99
N GLU A 117 20.51 3.65 14.80
CA GLU A 117 20.45 3.52 16.26
C GLU A 117 19.06 3.13 16.77
N ASN A 118 17.99 3.61 16.16
CA ASN A 118 16.63 3.34 16.60
C ASN A 118 16.10 1.98 16.10
N CYS A 119 16.43 1.58 14.88
CA CYS A 119 16.09 0.25 14.36
C CYS A 119 16.84 -0.88 15.08
N ALA A 120 18.10 -0.65 15.48
CA ALA A 120 18.88 -1.67 16.19
C ALA A 120 18.38 -1.99 17.59
N ARG A 121 17.63 -1.08 18.24
CA ARG A 121 17.08 -1.28 19.59
C ARG A 121 15.75 -2.05 19.60
N SER A 122 15.03 -2.13 18.49
CA SER A 122 13.67 -2.67 18.45
C SER A 122 13.57 -4.09 17.91
N PHE A 123 14.62 -4.65 17.27
CA PHE A 123 14.55 -5.97 16.64
C PHE A 123 15.85 -6.76 16.74
N PRO A 124 15.81 -8.05 17.14
CA PRO A 124 16.97 -8.93 17.07
C PRO A 124 17.39 -9.12 15.60
N ARG A 125 18.68 -8.95 15.34
CA ARG A 125 19.29 -9.08 14.01
C ARG A 125 19.09 -10.49 13.46
N HIS A 126 18.19 -10.68 12.53
CA HIS A 126 18.30 -11.75 11.55
C HIS A 126 18.92 -11.17 10.28
N THR A 127 20.25 -11.23 10.24
CA THR A 127 21.03 -10.88 9.06
C THR A 127 20.81 -11.91 7.97
N ARG A 128 19.99 -11.61 6.96
CA ARG A 128 20.19 -12.17 5.64
C ARG A 128 20.71 -11.04 4.74
N SER A 129 21.99 -11.13 4.47
CA SER A 129 22.67 -10.28 3.48
C SER A 129 22.15 -10.63 2.10
N PHE A 130 21.48 -9.71 1.44
CA PHE A 130 21.31 -9.74 -0.01
C PHE A 130 22.34 -8.78 -0.60
N ARG A 131 23.30 -9.32 -1.37
CA ARG A 131 24.15 -8.53 -2.27
C ARG A 131 23.42 -8.46 -3.62
N PHE A 132 23.31 -7.24 -4.14
CA PHE A 132 22.99 -7.01 -5.55
C PHE A 132 24.24 -7.15 -6.39
#